data_2846d5745361ca5582064f3652d70c0b
#
_entry.id   2846d5745361ca5582064f3652d70c0b
#
_cell.length_a   1.000
_cell.length_b   1.000
_cell.length_c   1.000
_cell.angle_alpha   90.00
_cell.angle_beta   90.00
_cell.angle_gamma   90.00
#
_symmetry.space_group_name_H-M   'P 1'
#
loop_
_entity.id
_entity.type
_entity.pdbx_description
1 polymer ?
#
loop_
_entity_poly.entity_id
_entity_poly.type
_entity_poly.pdbx_seq_one_letter_code
_entity_poly.pdbx_strand_id
1 'polypeptide(L)'
;SKSSASWLDTAGLNPLSHANFENATWHNWQAWQAIQNRNWTGCVESRAGNASVDDTTPSTNDGATLFPPAFAPDEPGNNTSTSYMHSNGSIGSSRNYDYRYSNSYLTDSKGDGNPIAMRQKHQNKYNNASLNTTSRGPDRGCDVQPIQPLTNVKAPVLQTINAMQASGYTHVAEGVGWGLRVLSPGEPFTEGVSYSNETTTKAMVLLTDGENTFDD
;
A
#
# COMPACT_ATOMS: atom_id res chain seq x y z
N SER A 1 -10.64 15.67 -4.69
CA SER A 1 -9.63 14.72 -5.20
C SER A 1 -8.82 14.18 -4.02
N LYS A 2 -8.65 12.86 -3.90
CA LYS A 2 -7.88 12.23 -2.81
C LYS A 2 -6.40 12.66 -2.79
N SER A 3 -5.88 13.12 -3.92
CA SER A 3 -4.49 13.59 -4.07
C SER A 3 -4.17 14.90 -3.34
N SER A 4 -5.17 15.60 -2.82
CA SER A 4 -4.99 16.82 -2.02
C SER A 4 -5.23 16.61 -0.53
N ALA A 5 -5.34 15.37 -0.07
CA ALA A 5 -5.55 15.06 1.33
C ALA A 5 -4.29 15.34 2.16
N SER A 6 -4.45 16.05 3.27
CA SER A 6 -3.37 16.45 4.18
C SER A 6 -2.63 15.27 4.83
N TRP A 7 -3.30 14.12 4.91
CA TRP A 7 -2.79 12.91 5.52
C TRP A 7 -1.97 12.00 4.57
N LEU A 8 -2.05 12.25 3.24
CA LEU A 8 -1.35 11.45 2.24
C LEU A 8 0.05 12.01 1.99
N ASP A 9 1.05 11.15 1.99
CA ASP A 9 2.43 11.52 1.68
C ASP A 9 2.63 11.69 0.17
N THR A 10 2.37 12.88 -0.32
CA THR A 10 2.63 13.25 -1.72
C THR A 10 4.00 13.89 -1.95
N ALA A 11 4.75 14.12 -0.90
CA ALA A 11 6.05 14.81 -0.93
C ALA A 11 7.24 13.91 -0.54
N GLY A 12 6.99 12.62 -0.21
CA GLY A 12 8.05 11.70 0.18
C GLY A 12 8.65 12.03 1.55
N LEU A 13 7.86 12.54 2.47
CA LEU A 13 8.31 12.88 3.82
C LEU A 13 8.36 11.66 4.73
N ASN A 14 7.53 10.64 4.45
CA ASN A 14 7.58 9.40 5.20
C ASN A 14 8.78 8.56 4.72
N PRO A 15 9.66 8.09 5.63
CA PRO A 15 10.83 7.30 5.25
C PRO A 15 10.49 6.02 4.49
N LEU A 16 9.30 5.44 4.70
CA LEU A 16 8.85 4.24 3.97
C LEU A 16 8.43 4.54 2.54
N SER A 17 8.08 5.79 2.19
CA SER A 17 7.72 6.18 0.83
C SER A 17 8.79 5.93 -0.23
N HIS A 18 10.03 5.72 0.19
CA HIS A 18 11.19 5.49 -0.67
C HIS A 18 11.60 4.02 -0.75
N ALA A 19 10.98 3.14 0.01
CA ALA A 19 11.41 1.74 0.17
C ALA A 19 11.47 0.96 -1.15
N ASN A 20 10.65 1.34 -2.12
CA ASN A 20 10.55 0.68 -3.42
C ASN A 20 11.60 1.14 -4.45
N PHE A 21 12.47 2.09 -4.12
CA PHE A 21 13.39 2.70 -5.06
C PHE A 21 14.84 2.60 -4.62
N GLU A 22 15.77 2.59 -5.58
CA GLU A 22 17.20 2.42 -5.34
C GLU A 22 17.88 3.62 -4.67
N ASN A 23 17.23 4.77 -4.70
CA ASN A 23 17.71 5.97 -4.05
C ASN A 23 16.54 6.75 -3.42
N ALA A 24 16.86 7.57 -2.42
CA ALA A 24 15.88 8.34 -1.67
C ALA A 24 15.33 9.56 -2.42
N THR A 25 15.64 9.75 -3.71
CA THR A 25 15.13 10.88 -4.50
C THR A 25 13.77 10.60 -5.11
N TRP A 26 13.40 9.33 -5.25
CA TRP A 26 12.08 8.91 -5.70
C TRP A 26 11.28 8.35 -4.53
N HIS A 27 9.97 8.57 -4.59
CA HIS A 27 9.01 8.03 -3.64
C HIS A 27 7.74 7.55 -4.37
N ASN A 28 6.91 6.80 -3.67
CA ASN A 28 5.74 6.14 -4.24
C ASN A 28 4.82 7.07 -5.03
N TRP A 29 4.58 8.28 -4.53
CA TRP A 29 3.74 9.25 -5.25
C TRP A 29 4.34 9.69 -6.58
N GLN A 30 5.64 9.93 -6.63
CA GLN A 30 6.32 10.26 -7.90
C GLN A 30 6.22 9.12 -8.91
N ALA A 31 6.36 7.87 -8.45
CA ALA A 31 6.21 6.71 -9.32
C ALA A 31 4.79 6.62 -9.90
N TRP A 32 3.75 6.89 -9.10
CA TRP A 32 2.39 6.98 -9.60
C TRP A 32 2.21 8.06 -10.67
N GLN A 33 2.80 9.23 -10.46
CA GLN A 33 2.74 10.33 -11.42
C GLN A 33 3.51 10.05 -12.71
N ALA A 34 4.55 9.21 -12.66
CA ALA A 34 5.35 8.84 -13.82
C ALA A 34 4.66 7.84 -14.76
N ILE A 35 3.67 7.10 -14.30
CA ILE A 35 2.89 6.14 -15.09
C ILE A 35 1.76 6.86 -15.81
N GLN A 36 1.67 6.69 -17.14
CA GLN A 36 0.76 7.48 -17.97
C GLN A 36 -0.73 7.11 -17.87
N ASN A 37 -1.02 5.82 -17.75
CA ASN A 37 -2.39 5.30 -17.88
C ASN A 37 -2.96 4.67 -16.61
N ARG A 38 -2.33 4.93 -15.48
CA ARG A 38 -2.78 4.49 -14.15
C ARG A 38 -2.68 5.63 -13.15
N ASN A 39 -3.62 5.66 -12.26
CA ASN A 39 -3.65 6.59 -11.13
C ASN A 39 -3.74 5.82 -9.83
N TRP A 40 -3.24 6.42 -8.76
CA TRP A 40 -3.40 5.88 -7.43
C TRP A 40 -4.88 5.62 -7.10
N THR A 41 -5.18 4.44 -6.61
CA THR A 41 -6.56 3.93 -6.41
C THR A 41 -7.09 4.17 -5.01
N GLY A 42 -6.25 4.62 -4.07
CA GLY A 42 -6.66 4.99 -2.72
C GLY A 42 -6.07 4.12 -1.62
N CYS A 43 -5.32 3.06 -1.94
CA CYS A 43 -4.62 2.26 -0.94
C CYS A 43 -3.38 2.97 -0.44
N VAL A 44 -3.06 2.76 0.83
CA VAL A 44 -1.88 3.29 1.48
C VAL A 44 -1.10 2.17 2.15
N GLU A 45 0.19 2.40 2.34
CA GLU A 45 1.04 1.54 3.15
C GLU A 45 1.00 1.98 4.62
N SER A 46 1.52 1.16 5.50
CA SER A 46 1.66 1.48 6.91
C SER A 46 2.53 2.71 7.12
N ARG A 47 2.25 3.47 8.16
CA ARG A 47 3.07 4.60 8.58
C ARG A 47 4.37 4.11 9.25
N ALA A 48 5.37 4.97 9.32
CA ALA A 48 6.64 4.62 9.94
C ALA A 48 6.59 4.64 11.49
N GLY A 49 7.41 3.80 12.11
CA GLY A 49 7.61 3.79 13.55
C GLY A 49 6.31 3.60 14.35
N ASN A 50 6.20 4.30 15.47
CA ASN A 50 5.03 4.19 16.36
C ASN A 50 3.72 4.63 15.68
N ALA A 51 3.78 5.53 14.70
CA ALA A 51 2.59 5.95 13.96
C ALA A 51 1.92 4.80 13.22
N SER A 52 2.59 3.68 12.97
CA SER A 52 2.00 2.48 12.34
C SER A 52 0.91 1.85 13.19
N VAL A 53 0.97 1.96 14.51
CA VAL A 53 0.10 1.26 15.46
C VAL A 53 -0.80 2.18 16.29
N ASP A 54 -0.75 3.48 16.08
CA ASP A 54 -1.54 4.46 16.81
C ASP A 54 -2.43 5.32 15.88
N ASP A 55 -3.12 6.28 16.45
CA ASP A 55 -3.97 7.23 15.73
C ASP A 55 -3.39 8.65 15.70
N THR A 56 -2.07 8.79 15.85
CA THR A 56 -1.37 10.07 15.73
C THR A 56 -1.83 10.81 14.47
N THR A 57 -2.27 12.05 14.62
CA THR A 57 -2.73 12.87 13.51
C THR A 57 -1.61 13.09 12.49
N PRO A 58 -1.84 12.83 11.21
CA PRO A 58 -0.86 13.07 10.16
C PRO A 58 -0.40 14.52 10.10
N SER A 59 0.92 14.74 9.94
CA SER A 59 1.51 16.07 9.88
C SER A 59 2.74 16.11 8.99
N THR A 60 2.85 17.14 8.16
CA THR A 60 4.05 17.40 7.37
C THR A 60 5.26 17.83 8.21
N ASN A 61 5.04 18.22 9.48
CA ASN A 61 6.12 18.50 10.42
C ASN A 61 6.78 17.23 10.97
N ASP A 62 6.06 16.09 10.88
CA ASP A 62 6.56 14.77 11.19
C ASP A 62 6.13 13.80 10.07
N GLY A 63 6.99 13.64 9.10
CA GLY A 63 6.70 12.82 7.91
C GLY A 63 6.37 11.36 8.23
N ALA A 64 6.87 10.81 9.34
CA ALA A 64 6.56 9.45 9.77
C ALA A 64 5.06 9.22 10.02
N THR A 65 4.31 10.28 10.30
CA THR A 65 2.87 10.24 10.58
C THR A 65 2.00 10.28 9.32
N LEU A 66 2.56 10.62 8.16
CA LEU A 66 1.85 10.61 6.88
C LEU A 66 1.70 9.19 6.34
N PHE A 67 0.66 8.94 5.57
CA PHE A 67 0.44 7.65 4.91
C PHE A 67 1.09 7.64 3.52
N PRO A 68 2.10 6.75 3.27
CA PRO A 68 2.60 6.55 1.92
C PRO A 68 1.50 5.99 1.02
N PRO A 69 1.30 6.50 -0.20
CA PRO A 69 0.45 5.82 -1.16
C PRO A 69 1.04 4.45 -1.48
N ALA A 70 0.24 3.40 -1.42
CA ALA A 70 0.70 2.06 -1.74
C ALA A 70 1.19 2.01 -3.20
N PHE A 71 2.34 1.38 -3.39
CA PHE A 71 2.94 1.19 -4.70
C PHE A 71 3.64 -0.17 -4.75
N ALA A 72 2.99 -1.14 -5.35
CA ALA A 72 3.59 -2.45 -5.58
C ALA A 72 4.59 -2.37 -6.75
N PRO A 73 5.90 -2.52 -6.49
CA PRO A 73 6.90 -2.40 -7.54
C PRO A 73 6.78 -3.50 -8.58
N ASP A 74 7.28 -3.22 -9.76
CA ASP A 74 7.44 -4.23 -10.79
C ASP A 74 8.56 -5.20 -10.41
N GLU A 75 8.24 -6.47 -10.41
CA GLU A 75 9.15 -7.54 -10.04
C GLU A 75 9.86 -8.11 -11.26
N PRO A 76 11.09 -8.64 -11.12
CA PRO A 76 11.85 -9.17 -12.22
C PRO A 76 11.21 -10.46 -12.80
N GLY A 77 11.47 -10.73 -14.08
CA GLY A 77 11.16 -12.04 -14.69
C GLY A 77 9.94 -12.11 -15.59
N ASN A 78 9.41 -10.99 -16.05
CA ASN A 78 8.18 -10.90 -16.81
C ASN A 78 8.18 -11.53 -18.20
N ASN A 79 9.32 -11.79 -18.83
CA ASN A 79 9.37 -12.27 -20.23
C ASN A 79 10.34 -13.40 -20.50
N THR A 80 11.08 -13.83 -19.53
CA THR A 80 11.97 -14.96 -19.68
C THR A 80 11.71 -15.92 -18.52
N SER A 81 11.16 -17.03 -18.84
CA SER A 81 10.82 -18.14 -17.95
C SER A 81 11.98 -18.70 -17.08
N THR A 82 13.05 -17.96 -16.94
CA THR A 82 14.31 -18.48 -16.45
C THR A 82 15.03 -17.63 -15.41
N SER A 83 14.58 -16.43 -15.11
CA SER A 83 15.29 -15.57 -14.16
C SER A 83 14.44 -15.31 -12.93
N TYR A 84 14.80 -15.87 -11.82
CA TYR A 84 14.26 -15.56 -10.51
C TYR A 84 15.42 -15.17 -9.59
N MET A 85 15.13 -14.34 -8.63
CA MET A 85 16.11 -13.92 -7.64
C MET A 85 15.96 -14.77 -6.37
N HIS A 86 17.07 -15.30 -5.89
CA HIS A 86 17.12 -15.91 -4.57
C HIS A 86 17.09 -14.85 -3.49
N SER A 87 16.68 -15.23 -2.29
CA SER A 87 16.72 -14.38 -1.09
C SER A 87 18.11 -13.79 -0.77
N ASN A 88 19.17 -14.39 -1.30
CA ASN A 88 20.55 -13.90 -1.18
C ASN A 88 20.96 -12.92 -2.28
N GLY A 89 20.05 -12.52 -3.17
CA GLY A 89 20.32 -11.59 -4.27
C GLY A 89 20.98 -12.23 -5.49
N SER A 90 21.16 -13.55 -5.54
CA SER A 90 21.69 -14.24 -6.73
C SER A 90 20.58 -14.62 -7.70
N ILE A 91 20.93 -14.72 -8.99
CA ILE A 91 20.02 -15.14 -10.05
C ILE A 91 20.16 -16.65 -10.26
N GLY A 92 19.06 -17.36 -10.20
CA GLY A 92 19.01 -18.79 -10.47
C GLY A 92 18.26 -19.14 -11.76
N SER A 93 18.52 -20.31 -12.29
CA SER A 93 17.95 -20.81 -13.54
C SER A 93 16.99 -21.99 -13.36
N SER A 94 16.53 -22.32 -12.17
CA SER A 94 15.66 -23.46 -11.92
C SER A 94 14.35 -23.13 -11.21
N ARG A 95 13.42 -23.92 -11.43
CA ARG A 95 11.96 -24.02 -11.31
C ARG A 95 11.31 -23.80 -9.95
N ASN A 96 11.94 -23.19 -8.97
CA ASN A 96 11.26 -22.80 -7.73
C ASN A 96 10.83 -21.34 -7.87
N TYR A 97 9.58 -21.17 -8.28
CA TYR A 97 8.91 -19.88 -8.21
C TYR A 97 8.96 -19.39 -6.76
N ASP A 98 9.73 -18.37 -6.51
CA ASP A 98 9.55 -17.59 -5.30
C ASP A 98 8.26 -16.79 -5.53
N TYR A 99 7.19 -17.15 -4.85
CA TYR A 99 5.87 -16.51 -4.97
C TYR A 99 5.89 -15.01 -4.69
N ARG A 100 6.97 -14.53 -4.10
CA ARG A 100 7.21 -13.10 -3.83
C ARG A 100 7.36 -12.27 -5.11
N TYR A 101 7.67 -12.89 -6.26
CA TYR A 101 7.89 -12.20 -7.53
C TYR A 101 6.76 -12.47 -8.53
N SER A 102 5.54 -12.17 -8.14
CA SER A 102 4.38 -12.43 -9.00
C SER A 102 3.78 -11.16 -9.62
N ASN A 103 4.41 -10.00 -9.44
CA ASN A 103 3.93 -8.70 -9.91
C ASN A 103 4.76 -8.11 -11.05
N SER A 104 5.21 -8.93 -12.00
CA SER A 104 5.96 -8.48 -13.16
C SER A 104 5.01 -7.85 -14.19
N TYR A 105 5.14 -6.56 -14.47
CA TYR A 105 4.28 -5.82 -15.40
C TYR A 105 5.02 -4.87 -16.35
N LEU A 106 6.32 -4.65 -16.12
CA LEU A 106 7.21 -3.91 -17.01
C LEU A 106 8.34 -4.80 -17.51
N THR A 107 9.03 -4.38 -18.57
CA THR A 107 10.21 -5.11 -19.07
C THR A 107 11.43 -4.79 -18.22
N ASP A 108 12.24 -5.82 -17.94
CA ASP A 108 13.49 -5.67 -17.18
C ASP A 108 14.64 -5.04 -17.99
N SER A 109 14.41 -4.65 -19.23
CA SER A 109 15.43 -4.09 -20.11
C SER A 109 15.92 -2.70 -19.73
N LYS A 110 15.18 -2.00 -18.86
CA LYS A 110 15.61 -0.70 -18.33
C LYS A 110 16.39 -0.92 -17.03
N GLY A 111 17.65 -0.53 -17.01
CA GLY A 111 18.55 -0.75 -15.89
C GLY A 111 19.61 -1.81 -16.18
N ASP A 112 19.93 -2.01 -17.46
CA ASP A 112 20.91 -2.98 -17.93
C ASP A 112 22.27 -2.83 -17.22
N GLY A 113 22.81 -3.97 -16.82
CA GLY A 113 24.07 -4.06 -16.11
C GLY A 113 23.96 -4.16 -14.58
N ASN A 114 22.79 -3.90 -14.01
CA ASN A 114 22.56 -4.03 -12.58
C ASN A 114 22.01 -5.40 -12.18
N PRO A 115 22.29 -5.89 -10.97
CA PRO A 115 21.62 -7.06 -10.41
C PRO A 115 20.10 -6.92 -10.50
N ILE A 116 19.36 -8.03 -10.59
CA ILE A 116 17.89 -8.01 -10.74
C ILE A 116 17.20 -7.25 -9.63
N ALA A 117 17.68 -7.32 -8.39
CA ALA A 117 17.17 -6.53 -7.28
C ALA A 117 17.24 -5.02 -7.55
N MET A 118 18.30 -4.55 -8.20
CA MET A 118 18.45 -3.15 -8.59
C MET A 118 17.50 -2.79 -9.71
N ARG A 119 17.19 -3.70 -10.64
CA ARG A 119 16.21 -3.45 -11.72
C ARG A 119 14.79 -3.29 -11.17
N GLN A 120 14.41 -4.04 -10.16
CA GLN A 120 13.13 -3.88 -9.47
C GLN A 120 12.99 -2.47 -8.90
N LYS A 121 14.05 -1.96 -8.27
CA LYS A 121 14.08 -0.65 -7.61
C LYS A 121 14.44 0.51 -8.54
N HIS A 122 14.77 0.24 -9.81
CA HIS A 122 15.23 1.27 -10.72
C HIS A 122 14.06 2.14 -11.20
N GLN A 123 14.03 3.38 -10.75
CA GLN A 123 12.93 4.31 -11.01
C GLN A 123 12.68 4.59 -12.49
N ASN A 124 13.71 4.58 -13.33
CA ASN A 124 13.58 4.91 -14.76
C ASN A 124 12.64 3.97 -15.52
N LYS A 125 12.42 2.75 -15.03
CA LYS A 125 11.48 1.82 -15.69
C LYS A 125 10.02 2.28 -15.61
N TYR A 126 9.66 3.07 -14.60
CA TYR A 126 8.32 3.60 -14.42
C TYR A 126 8.08 4.88 -15.22
N ASN A 127 9.15 5.58 -15.62
CA ASN A 127 9.04 6.86 -16.29
C ASN A 127 8.36 6.75 -17.65
N ASN A 128 7.23 7.43 -17.81
CA ASN A 128 6.35 7.36 -18.97
C ASN A 128 5.89 5.92 -19.32
N ALA A 129 5.81 5.05 -18.33
CA ALA A 129 5.32 3.69 -18.54
C ALA A 129 3.81 3.69 -18.82
N SER A 130 3.40 2.85 -19.78
CA SER A 130 2.00 2.57 -20.08
C SER A 130 1.74 1.09 -19.79
N LEU A 131 0.80 0.81 -18.90
CA LEU A 131 0.55 -0.54 -18.41
C LEU A 131 -0.63 -1.17 -19.17
N ASN A 132 -0.42 -2.37 -19.68
CA ASN A 132 -1.43 -3.10 -20.46
C ASN A 132 -2.13 -4.21 -19.65
N THR A 133 -1.78 -4.38 -18.37
CA THR A 133 -2.33 -5.45 -17.53
C THR A 133 -3.37 -4.90 -16.56
N THR A 134 -4.38 -5.71 -16.26
CA THR A 134 -5.42 -5.38 -15.26
C THR A 134 -5.24 -6.14 -13.94
N SER A 135 -4.46 -7.23 -13.96
CA SER A 135 -4.26 -8.11 -12.80
C SER A 135 -2.91 -7.92 -12.10
N ARG A 136 -2.05 -7.09 -12.66
CA ARG A 136 -0.72 -6.77 -12.14
C ARG A 136 -0.48 -5.29 -12.30
N GLY A 137 0.34 -4.73 -11.45
CA GLY A 137 0.65 -3.30 -11.53
C GLY A 137 0.91 -2.70 -10.15
N PRO A 138 1.13 -1.40 -10.12
CA PRO A 138 1.45 -0.68 -8.89
C PRO A 138 0.30 -0.68 -7.87
N ASP A 139 -0.92 -1.01 -8.28
CA ASP A 139 -2.12 -1.15 -7.45
C ASP A 139 -2.41 -2.60 -7.04
N ARG A 140 -1.48 -3.53 -7.23
CA ARG A 140 -1.66 -4.92 -6.82
C ARG A 140 -1.95 -5.01 -5.31
N GLY A 141 -2.95 -5.81 -4.96
CA GLY A 141 -3.45 -5.95 -3.58
C GLY A 141 -4.39 -4.82 -3.13
N CYS A 142 -4.71 -3.87 -4.01
CA CYS A 142 -5.68 -2.80 -3.76
C CYS A 142 -7.06 -3.11 -4.36
N ASP A 143 -7.48 -4.35 -4.30
CA ASP A 143 -8.77 -4.87 -4.80
C ASP A 143 -9.80 -5.11 -3.69
N VAL A 144 -9.47 -4.72 -2.47
CA VAL A 144 -10.35 -4.83 -1.31
C VAL A 144 -11.36 -3.68 -1.24
N GLN A 145 -12.45 -3.89 -0.50
CA GLN A 145 -13.43 -2.83 -0.25
C GLN A 145 -12.80 -1.68 0.53
N PRO A 146 -13.05 -0.43 0.15
CA PRO A 146 -12.64 0.73 0.93
C PRO A 146 -13.21 0.69 2.35
N ILE A 147 -12.45 1.22 3.30
CA ILE A 147 -12.91 1.40 4.69
C ILE A 147 -14.13 2.31 4.68
N GLN A 148 -15.20 1.88 5.34
CA GLN A 148 -16.39 2.68 5.56
C GLN A 148 -16.18 3.61 6.76
N PRO A 149 -16.20 4.94 6.58
CA PRO A 149 -16.18 5.89 7.70
C PRO A 149 -17.36 5.69 8.66
N LEU A 150 -17.24 6.17 9.89
CA LEU A 150 -18.34 6.13 10.85
C LEU A 150 -19.57 6.84 10.27
N THR A 151 -20.72 6.23 10.44
CA THR A 151 -21.99 6.79 9.99
C THR A 151 -23.15 6.22 10.84
N ASN A 152 -24.16 7.02 11.09
CA ASN A 152 -25.42 6.58 11.68
C ASN A 152 -26.46 6.14 10.63
N VAL A 153 -26.08 6.11 9.36
CA VAL A 153 -26.94 5.66 8.25
C VAL A 153 -26.64 4.20 7.95
N LYS A 154 -27.63 3.33 8.08
CA LYS A 154 -27.49 1.88 7.90
C LYS A 154 -27.17 1.48 6.45
N ALA A 155 -27.75 2.16 5.48
CA ALA A 155 -27.69 1.76 4.08
C ALA A 155 -26.25 1.66 3.51
N PRO A 156 -25.36 2.67 3.64
CA PRO A 156 -23.98 2.56 3.15
C PRO A 156 -23.19 1.46 3.86
N VAL A 157 -23.43 1.23 5.16
CA VAL A 157 -22.77 0.14 5.90
C VAL A 157 -23.14 -1.21 5.31
N LEU A 158 -24.43 -1.47 5.10
CA LEU A 158 -24.89 -2.71 4.48
C LEU A 158 -24.39 -2.88 3.04
N GLN A 159 -24.34 -1.78 2.28
CA GLN A 159 -23.79 -1.82 0.92
C GLN A 159 -22.33 -2.24 0.92
N THR A 160 -21.50 -1.67 1.80
CA THR A 160 -20.08 -2.04 1.93
C THR A 160 -19.93 -3.49 2.33
N ILE A 161 -20.68 -3.97 3.33
CA ILE A 161 -20.63 -5.36 3.77
C ILE A 161 -21.01 -6.32 2.62
N ASN A 162 -22.09 -6.04 1.90
CA ASN A 162 -22.55 -6.88 0.79
C ASN A 162 -21.60 -6.87 -0.41
N ALA A 163 -20.76 -5.86 -0.55
CA ALA A 163 -19.78 -5.74 -1.62
C ALA A 163 -18.42 -6.37 -1.29
N MET A 164 -18.20 -6.80 -0.04
CA MET A 164 -16.96 -7.47 0.36
C MET A 164 -16.76 -8.77 -0.43
N GLN A 165 -15.53 -8.96 -0.89
CA GLN A 165 -15.08 -10.18 -1.55
C GLN A 165 -13.87 -10.72 -0.80
N ALA A 166 -13.81 -12.02 -0.59
CA ALA A 166 -12.65 -12.66 0.00
C ALA A 166 -11.48 -12.59 -0.99
N SER A 167 -10.41 -11.90 -0.62
CA SER A 167 -9.21 -11.73 -1.43
C SER A 167 -7.99 -11.49 -0.54
N GLY A 168 -6.81 -11.98 -0.96
CA GLY A 168 -5.56 -11.74 -0.29
C GLY A 168 -5.36 -12.56 1.00
N TYR A 169 -4.52 -12.02 1.87
CA TYR A 169 -4.13 -12.62 3.15
C TYR A 169 -4.78 -11.89 4.31
N THR A 170 -4.90 -12.56 5.46
CA THR A 170 -5.52 -11.99 6.66
C THR A 170 -4.48 -11.26 7.50
N HIS A 171 -4.58 -9.94 7.60
CA HIS A 171 -3.72 -9.10 8.43
C HIS A 171 -4.51 -8.45 9.57
N VAL A 172 -4.69 -9.20 10.67
CA VAL A 172 -5.54 -8.79 11.80
C VAL A 172 -5.02 -7.49 12.45
N ALA A 173 -3.71 -7.36 12.63
CA ALA A 173 -3.11 -6.20 13.28
C ALA A 173 -3.41 -4.91 12.51
N GLU A 174 -3.30 -4.94 11.17
CA GLU A 174 -3.62 -3.79 10.32
C GLU A 174 -5.11 -3.45 10.39
N GLY A 175 -5.98 -4.48 10.42
CA GLY A 175 -7.41 -4.29 10.60
C GLY A 175 -7.76 -3.60 11.92
N VAL A 176 -7.12 -3.98 13.03
CA VAL A 176 -7.28 -3.32 14.34
C VAL A 176 -6.77 -1.88 14.30
N GLY A 177 -5.61 -1.65 13.69
CA GLY A 177 -5.04 -0.30 13.53
C GLY A 177 -5.98 0.64 12.77
N TRP A 178 -6.58 0.16 11.69
CA TRP A 178 -7.56 0.94 10.94
C TRP A 178 -8.87 1.14 11.70
N GLY A 179 -9.33 0.13 12.46
CA GLY A 179 -10.48 0.30 13.34
C GLY A 179 -10.27 1.40 14.40
N LEU A 180 -9.06 1.47 14.98
CA LEU A 180 -8.68 2.55 15.90
C LEU A 180 -8.76 3.92 15.21
N ARG A 181 -8.19 4.04 13.99
CA ARG A 181 -8.19 5.31 13.23
C ARG A 181 -9.58 5.75 12.81
N VAL A 182 -10.48 4.82 12.49
CA VAL A 182 -11.89 5.13 12.21
C VAL A 182 -12.63 5.64 13.44
N LEU A 183 -12.28 5.15 14.65
CA LEU A 183 -12.85 5.63 15.92
C LEU A 183 -12.19 6.92 16.41
N SER A 184 -11.03 7.30 15.87
CA SER A 184 -10.29 8.50 16.23
C SER A 184 -10.98 9.78 15.72
N PRO A 185 -10.80 10.93 16.38
CA PRO A 185 -11.26 12.22 15.86
C PRO A 185 -10.32 12.82 14.79
N GLY A 186 -9.16 12.19 14.54
CA GLY A 186 -8.13 12.69 13.63
C GLY A 186 -8.22 12.11 12.23
N GLU A 187 -7.53 12.75 11.28
CA GLU A 187 -7.35 12.26 9.90
C GLU A 187 -6.73 10.83 9.87
N PRO A 188 -7.10 10.01 8.89
CA PRO A 188 -7.88 10.32 7.66
C PRO A 188 -9.40 10.22 7.82
N PHE A 189 -9.92 9.83 8.98
CA PHE A 189 -11.35 9.75 9.31
C PHE A 189 -11.62 10.68 10.48
N THR A 190 -12.47 11.66 10.27
CA THR A 190 -12.73 12.73 11.26
C THR A 190 -14.10 12.63 11.94
N GLU A 191 -14.82 11.54 11.70
CA GLU A 191 -16.16 11.32 12.20
C GLU A 191 -16.18 10.87 13.68
N GLY A 192 -15.04 10.39 14.19
CA GLY A 192 -14.91 10.00 15.59
C GLY A 192 -15.02 11.19 16.54
N VAL A 193 -15.77 11.03 17.63
CA VAL A 193 -15.87 12.09 18.65
C VAL A 193 -14.53 12.30 19.37
N SER A 194 -14.30 13.51 19.87
CA SER A 194 -13.10 13.82 20.66
C SER A 194 -12.93 12.87 21.85
N TYR A 195 -11.70 12.55 22.20
CA TYR A 195 -11.38 11.79 23.42
C TYR A 195 -11.75 12.50 24.72
N SER A 196 -11.92 13.82 24.68
CA SER A 196 -12.43 14.61 25.80
C SER A 196 -13.96 14.52 25.96
N ASN A 197 -14.67 13.82 25.09
CA ASN A 197 -16.10 13.64 25.21
C ASN A 197 -16.41 12.53 26.25
N GLU A 198 -16.95 12.92 27.37
CA GLU A 198 -17.28 12.04 28.51
C GLU A 198 -18.62 11.31 28.35
N THR A 199 -19.42 11.69 27.35
CA THR A 199 -20.77 11.15 27.17
C THR A 199 -20.83 10.02 26.14
N THR A 200 -19.72 9.73 25.44
CA THR A 200 -19.67 8.73 24.38
C THR A 200 -18.62 7.67 24.70
N THR A 201 -19.00 6.41 24.64
CA THR A 201 -18.07 5.28 24.70
C THR A 201 -17.76 4.79 23.28
N LYS A 202 -16.47 4.64 22.98
CA LYS A 202 -15.99 4.03 21.74
C LYS A 202 -15.81 2.54 21.94
N ALA A 203 -16.29 1.74 21.02
CA ALA A 203 -16.14 0.29 21.06
C ALA A 203 -15.79 -0.25 19.67
N MET A 204 -14.92 -1.24 19.61
CA MET A 204 -14.56 -1.99 18.41
C MET A 204 -14.93 -3.44 18.60
N VAL A 205 -15.51 -4.03 17.57
CA VAL A 205 -15.75 -5.48 17.49
C VAL A 205 -14.90 -6.03 16.37
N LEU A 206 -14.00 -6.96 16.70
CA LEU A 206 -13.15 -7.64 15.73
C LEU A 206 -13.80 -8.97 15.36
N LEU A 207 -14.00 -9.20 14.07
CA LEU A 207 -14.43 -10.47 13.49
C LEU A 207 -13.37 -10.97 12.52
N THR A 208 -12.97 -12.21 12.64
CA THR A 208 -12.08 -12.90 11.71
C THR A 208 -12.50 -14.36 11.62
N ASP A 209 -12.40 -14.95 10.45
CA ASP A 209 -12.72 -16.37 10.18
C ASP A 209 -11.47 -17.21 9.92
N GLY A 210 -10.28 -16.63 10.01
CA GLY A 210 -9.03 -17.30 9.69
C GLY A 210 -7.86 -16.94 10.58
N GLU A 211 -6.78 -17.66 10.37
CA GLU A 211 -5.49 -17.37 10.98
C GLU A 211 -4.94 -16.05 10.46
N ASN A 212 -4.19 -15.34 11.30
CA ASN A 212 -3.45 -14.17 10.86
C ASN A 212 -2.31 -14.65 9.96
N THR A 213 -2.47 -14.45 8.67
CA THR A 213 -1.51 -14.83 7.65
C THR A 213 -1.15 -13.59 6.84
N PHE A 214 0.09 -13.18 6.88
CA PHE A 214 0.63 -12.16 6.00
C PHE A 214 1.92 -12.69 5.39
N ASP A 215 2.15 -12.33 4.14
CA ASP A 215 3.42 -12.61 3.46
C ASP A 215 4.39 -11.47 3.80
N ASP A 216 5.60 -11.82 4.23
CA ASP A 216 6.68 -10.88 4.51
C ASP A 216 7.31 -10.33 3.21
#